data_52ef515790497792b487f018221509d0
#
_entry.id   52ef515790497792b487f018221509d0
#
_cell.length_a   1.000
_cell.length_b   1.000
_cell.length_c   1.000
_cell.angle_alpha   90.00
_cell.angle_beta   90.00
_cell.angle_gamma   90.00
#
_symmetry.space_group_name_H-M   'P 1'
#
loop_
_entity.id
_entity.type
_entity.pdbx_description
1 polymer ?
#
loop_
_entity_poly.entity_id
_entity_poly.type
_entity_poly.pdbx_seq_one_letter_code
_entity_poly.pdbx_strand_id
1 'polypeptide(L)'
;MVEKVADYGNRKTILIGQESFYIALPCVLSGSANATIKAGEPLTGDITDRDTGFTASTSSAVGVNLHDVKLNASGKGNGTIVLAGCIDELKLDSSVASNLETAKSDLKNIIVVKGSAI
;
A
#
# COMPACT_ATOMS: atom_id res chain seq x y z
N MET A 1 -5.36 -24.59 -11.35
CA MET A 1 -5.93 -23.26 -11.54
C MET A 1 -6.98 -22.94 -10.49
N VAL A 2 -7.82 -23.91 -10.19
CA VAL A 2 -8.83 -23.70 -9.16
C VAL A 2 -8.18 -23.39 -7.81
N GLU A 3 -7.06 -24.04 -7.53
CA GLU A 3 -6.34 -23.80 -6.29
C GLU A 3 -5.90 -22.35 -6.15
N LYS A 4 -5.50 -21.73 -7.24
CA LYS A 4 -5.08 -20.33 -7.18
C LYS A 4 -6.22 -19.41 -6.84
N VAL A 5 -7.39 -19.68 -7.34
CA VAL A 5 -8.58 -18.88 -7.01
C VAL A 5 -8.89 -19.02 -5.53
N ALA A 6 -8.80 -20.24 -5.00
CA ALA A 6 -9.02 -20.45 -3.57
C ALA A 6 -7.96 -19.73 -2.74
N ASP A 7 -6.72 -19.73 -3.20
CA ASP A 7 -5.64 -19.05 -2.49
C ASP A 7 -5.88 -17.55 -2.42
N TYR A 8 -6.41 -16.95 -3.47
CA TYR A 8 -6.74 -15.53 -3.46
C TYR A 8 -7.75 -15.19 -2.36
N GLY A 9 -8.71 -16.05 -2.16
CA GLY A 9 -9.70 -15.83 -1.11
C GLY A 9 -9.11 -15.87 0.28
N ASN A 10 -7.99 -16.54 0.46
CA ASN A 10 -7.32 -16.69 1.75
C ASN A 10 -6.20 -15.69 1.98
N ARG A 11 -5.82 -14.94 0.99
CA ARG A 11 -4.73 -13.97 1.14
C ARG A 11 -5.14 -12.80 2.00
N LYS A 12 -4.23 -12.41 2.87
CA LYS A 12 -4.39 -11.21 3.69
C LYS A 12 -3.82 -10.02 2.94
N THR A 13 -4.45 -9.69 1.83
CA THR A 13 -4.05 -8.53 1.04
C THR A 13 -5.10 -7.43 1.16
N ILE A 14 -4.64 -6.21 1.11
CA ILE A 14 -5.52 -5.05 1.13
C ILE A 14 -6.18 -4.81 -0.23
N LEU A 15 -5.69 -5.45 -1.30
CA LEU A 15 -6.22 -5.23 -2.64
C LEU A 15 -7.46 -6.08 -2.89
N ILE A 16 -8.39 -5.51 -3.64
CA ILE A 16 -9.59 -6.18 -4.11
C ILE A 16 -9.49 -6.29 -5.63
N GLY A 17 -9.82 -7.45 -6.15
CA GLY A 17 -9.81 -7.71 -7.58
C GLY A 17 -8.60 -8.49 -8.02
N GLN A 18 -8.49 -8.69 -9.31
CA GLN A 18 -7.41 -9.45 -9.92
C GLN A 18 -6.21 -8.56 -10.20
N GLU A 19 -5.05 -9.17 -10.34
CA GLU A 19 -3.81 -8.45 -10.59
C GLU A 19 -3.87 -7.51 -11.78
N SER A 20 -4.67 -7.85 -12.80
CA SER A 20 -4.84 -7.01 -13.97
C SER A 20 -5.52 -5.68 -13.67
N PHE A 21 -6.13 -5.54 -12.49
CA PHE A 21 -6.87 -4.34 -12.12
C PHE A 21 -6.07 -3.40 -11.24
N TYR A 22 -4.82 -3.69 -10.97
CA TYR A 22 -4.00 -2.77 -10.18
C TYR A 22 -2.57 -2.73 -10.70
N ILE A 23 -1.90 -1.65 -10.37
CA ILE A 23 -0.51 -1.42 -10.75
C ILE A 23 0.29 -1.31 -9.47
N ALA A 24 1.26 -2.20 -9.31
CA ALA A 24 2.14 -2.21 -8.14
C ALA A 24 3.57 -2.39 -8.59
N LEU A 25 4.50 -1.65 -8.00
CA LEU A 25 5.90 -1.66 -8.37
C LEU A 25 6.77 -1.85 -7.14
N PRO A 26 7.89 -2.57 -7.26
CA PRO A 26 8.85 -2.63 -6.15
C PRO A 26 9.46 -1.26 -5.90
N CYS A 27 9.75 -0.97 -4.63
CA CYS A 27 10.32 0.32 -4.25
C CYS A 27 11.12 0.17 -2.96
N VAL A 28 11.93 1.19 -2.66
CA VAL A 28 12.60 1.31 -1.37
C VAL A 28 11.74 2.18 -0.48
N LEU A 29 11.51 1.72 0.75
CA LEU A 29 10.83 2.50 1.78
C LEU A 29 11.84 3.08 2.74
N SER A 30 11.54 4.26 3.25
CA SER A 30 12.43 5.01 4.13
C SER A 30 11.65 5.60 5.28
N GLY A 31 12.28 5.68 6.45
CA GLY A 31 11.64 6.22 7.64
C GLY A 31 12.55 6.08 8.85
N SER A 32 11.93 6.04 10.02
CA SER A 32 12.68 5.87 11.26
C SER A 32 13.28 4.47 11.37
N ALA A 33 14.44 4.39 12.02
CA ALA A 33 15.12 3.11 12.22
C ALA A 33 14.19 2.12 12.92
N ASN A 34 14.14 0.91 12.41
CA ASN A 34 13.37 -0.21 12.97
C ASN A 34 11.84 0.03 13.04
N ALA A 35 11.35 1.09 12.42
CA ALA A 35 9.91 1.34 12.34
C ALA A 35 9.25 0.39 11.34
N THR A 36 7.95 0.22 11.46
CA THR A 36 7.16 -0.56 10.51
C THR A 36 6.26 0.37 9.73
N ILE A 37 6.32 0.29 8.40
CA ILE A 37 5.35 0.95 7.54
C ILE A 37 4.28 -0.07 7.21
N LYS A 38 3.06 0.21 7.63
CA LYS A 38 1.97 -0.77 7.54
C LYS A 38 1.34 -0.78 6.15
N ALA A 39 0.74 -1.91 5.80
CA ALA A 39 -0.04 -2.02 4.57
C ALA A 39 -1.15 -0.97 4.56
N GLY A 40 -1.30 -0.28 3.43
CA GLY A 40 -2.30 0.76 3.28
C GLY A 40 -1.80 2.17 3.57
N GLU A 41 -0.62 2.33 4.16
CA GLU A 41 -0.07 3.65 4.43
C GLU A 41 0.16 4.42 3.13
N PRO A 42 -0.33 5.67 3.03
CA PRO A 42 0.00 6.51 1.89
C PRO A 42 1.50 6.80 1.85
N LEU A 43 2.06 6.79 0.67
CA LEU A 43 3.49 6.99 0.46
C LEU A 43 3.73 8.19 -0.43
N THR A 44 4.75 8.98 -0.12
CA THR A 44 5.21 10.07 -0.95
C THR A 44 6.65 9.79 -1.41
N GLY A 45 6.97 10.26 -2.60
CA GLY A 45 8.30 10.06 -3.18
C GLY A 45 8.27 10.26 -4.69
N ASP A 46 9.39 9.94 -5.32
CA ASP A 46 9.55 10.11 -6.76
C ASP A 46 9.31 8.77 -7.47
N ILE A 47 8.20 8.66 -8.20
CA ILE A 47 7.85 7.44 -8.91
C ILE A 47 8.90 7.11 -9.99
N THR A 48 9.57 8.11 -10.54
CA THR A 48 10.56 7.90 -11.58
C THR A 48 11.87 7.39 -11.02
N ASP A 49 12.07 7.47 -9.70
CA ASP A 49 13.27 6.97 -9.04
C ASP A 49 12.86 6.27 -7.76
N ARG A 50 12.46 5.01 -7.88
CA ARG A 50 11.89 4.24 -6.76
C ARG A 50 12.94 3.77 -5.76
N ASP A 51 14.23 3.99 -6.03
CA ASP A 51 15.31 3.61 -5.14
C ASP A 51 15.69 4.72 -4.15
N THR A 52 15.20 5.94 -4.35
CA THR A 52 15.53 7.05 -3.44
C THR A 52 14.84 6.95 -2.09
N GLY A 53 13.76 6.19 -2.03
CA GLY A 53 13.02 5.97 -0.79
C GLY A 53 11.70 6.71 -0.74
N PHE A 54 10.63 5.94 -0.53
CA PHE A 54 9.31 6.49 -0.30
C PHE A 54 9.06 6.53 1.21
N THR A 55 8.41 7.58 1.66
CA THR A 55 8.10 7.75 3.08
C THR A 55 6.58 7.78 3.29
N ALA A 56 6.15 7.28 4.45
CA ALA A 56 4.75 7.36 4.83
C ALA A 56 4.36 8.82 5.07
N SER A 57 3.37 9.31 4.33
CA SER A 57 2.92 10.70 4.45
C SER A 57 1.53 10.83 3.84
N THR A 58 0.71 11.67 4.47
CA THR A 58 -0.60 12.00 3.91
C THR A 58 -0.55 13.20 2.96
N SER A 59 0.60 13.85 2.85
CA SER A 59 0.78 15.01 1.98
C SER A 59 1.44 14.60 0.68
N SER A 60 0.84 14.97 -0.43
CA SER A 60 1.36 14.70 -1.77
C SER A 60 1.61 13.20 -2.01
N ALA A 61 0.72 12.37 -1.51
CA ALA A 61 0.85 10.92 -1.67
C ALA A 61 0.76 10.54 -3.14
N VAL A 62 1.61 9.60 -3.54
CA VAL A 62 1.66 9.12 -4.92
C VAL A 62 1.22 7.67 -5.06
N GLY A 63 1.13 6.97 -3.95
CA GLY A 63 0.71 5.57 -3.93
C GLY A 63 0.52 5.09 -2.51
N VAL A 64 0.33 3.78 -2.37
CA VAL A 64 0.00 3.15 -1.11
C VAL A 64 0.91 1.94 -0.90
N ASN A 65 1.37 1.75 0.33
CA ASN A 65 2.18 0.58 0.68
C ASN A 65 1.32 -0.68 0.65
N LEU A 66 1.79 -1.72 -0.03
CA LEU A 66 1.02 -2.95 -0.20
C LEU A 66 1.10 -3.88 1.00
N HIS A 67 2.27 -3.99 1.63
CA HIS A 67 2.52 -4.94 2.72
C HIS A 67 3.15 -4.24 3.91
N ASP A 68 2.99 -4.84 5.09
CA ASP A 68 3.76 -4.39 6.25
C ASP A 68 5.25 -4.61 5.99
N VAL A 69 6.05 -3.58 6.16
CA VAL A 69 7.49 -3.64 5.96
C VAL A 69 8.20 -3.08 7.19
N LYS A 70 9.02 -3.90 7.83
CA LYS A 70 9.86 -3.42 8.92
C LYS A 70 11.14 -2.85 8.35
N LEU A 71 11.41 -1.59 8.65
CA LEU A 71 12.64 -0.92 8.22
C LEU A 71 13.82 -1.43 9.06
N ASN A 72 14.99 -1.41 8.47
CA ASN A 72 16.22 -1.84 9.17
C ASN A 72 16.74 -0.72 10.07
N ALA A 73 17.91 -0.96 10.66
CA ALA A 73 18.54 0.00 11.57
C ALA A 73 18.91 1.32 10.87
N SER A 74 19.01 1.33 9.56
CA SER A 74 19.26 2.54 8.77
C SER A 74 17.97 3.23 8.33
N GLY A 75 16.81 2.69 8.69
CA GLY A 75 15.52 3.26 8.29
C GLY A 75 15.14 2.95 6.86
N LYS A 76 15.63 1.85 6.30
CA LYS A 76 15.35 1.45 4.92
C LYS A 76 14.73 0.07 4.87
N GLY A 77 13.93 -0.17 3.84
CA GLY A 77 13.34 -1.48 3.60
C GLY A 77 12.87 -1.59 2.17
N ASN A 78 12.67 -2.82 1.73
CA ASN A 78 12.13 -3.10 0.40
C ASN A 78 10.63 -3.31 0.52
N GLY A 79 9.88 -2.60 -0.32
CA GLY A 79 8.44 -2.70 -0.30
C GLY A 79 7.87 -2.69 -1.69
N THR A 80 6.55 -2.55 -1.75
CA THR A 80 5.80 -2.47 -3.00
C THR A 80 4.83 -1.32 -2.89
N ILE A 81 4.88 -0.40 -3.85
CA ILE A 81 3.97 0.73 -3.89
C ILE A 81 2.85 0.42 -4.89
N VAL A 82 1.60 0.61 -4.46
CA VAL A 82 0.43 0.48 -5.32
C VAL A 82 0.08 1.85 -5.87
N LEU A 83 0.13 1.98 -7.18
CA LEU A 83 -0.14 3.25 -7.87
C LEU A 83 -1.57 3.36 -8.35
N ALA A 84 -2.25 2.24 -8.53
CA ALA A 84 -3.63 2.20 -8.97
C ALA A 84 -4.26 0.90 -8.48
N GLY A 85 -5.51 0.96 -8.08
CA GLY A 85 -6.23 -0.23 -7.66
C GLY A 85 -7.32 0.08 -6.65
N CYS A 86 -7.94 -0.98 -6.14
CA CYS A 86 -9.03 -0.90 -5.17
C CYS A 86 -8.58 -1.52 -3.85
N ILE A 87 -8.73 -0.78 -2.77
CA ILE A 87 -8.27 -1.19 -1.44
C ILE A 87 -9.45 -1.43 -0.53
N ASP A 88 -9.38 -2.53 0.23
CA ASP A 88 -10.38 -2.87 1.24
C ASP A 88 -10.01 -2.22 2.57
N GLU A 89 -10.76 -1.19 2.94
CA GLU A 89 -10.52 -0.43 4.16
C GLU A 89 -10.61 -1.31 5.42
N LEU A 90 -11.43 -2.35 5.39
CA LEU A 90 -11.60 -3.22 6.56
C LEU A 90 -10.36 -4.07 6.85
N LYS A 91 -9.43 -4.17 5.93
CA LYS A 91 -8.18 -4.91 6.13
C LYS A 91 -7.04 -4.03 6.63
N LEU A 92 -7.31 -2.76 6.87
CA LEU A 92 -6.31 -1.82 7.35
C LEU A 92 -6.48 -1.59 8.85
N ASP A 93 -5.37 -1.28 9.53
CA ASP A 93 -5.45 -0.75 10.87
C ASP A 93 -6.23 0.56 10.85
N SER A 94 -6.93 0.86 11.95
CA SER A 94 -7.76 2.07 12.00
C SER A 94 -6.96 3.35 11.77
N SER A 95 -5.74 3.42 12.28
CA SER A 95 -4.88 4.59 12.08
C SER A 95 -4.48 4.73 10.61
N VAL A 96 -4.21 3.61 9.93
CA VAL A 96 -3.87 3.60 8.52
C VAL A 96 -5.07 4.00 7.68
N ALA A 97 -6.24 3.48 7.99
CA ALA A 97 -7.46 3.84 7.28
C ALA A 97 -7.74 5.34 7.37
N SER A 98 -7.49 5.93 8.53
CA SER A 98 -7.65 7.36 8.74
C SER A 98 -6.65 8.16 7.89
N ASN A 99 -5.41 7.73 7.84
CA ASN A 99 -4.39 8.38 7.01
C ASN A 99 -4.73 8.29 5.53
N LEU A 100 -5.23 7.13 5.10
CA LEU A 100 -5.60 6.93 3.71
C LEU A 100 -6.78 7.82 3.32
N GLU A 101 -7.74 7.99 4.21
CA GLU A 101 -8.86 8.90 3.99
C GLU A 101 -8.38 10.33 3.81
N THR A 102 -7.40 10.75 4.61
CA THR A 102 -6.81 12.09 4.50
C THR A 102 -6.09 12.27 3.17
N ALA A 103 -5.41 11.24 2.69
CA ALA A 103 -4.59 11.32 1.49
C ALA A 103 -5.36 11.06 0.19
N LYS A 104 -6.63 10.65 0.26
CA LYS A 104 -7.31 10.16 -0.93
C LYS A 104 -7.49 11.21 -2.03
N SER A 105 -7.48 12.49 -1.69
CA SER A 105 -7.56 13.54 -2.71
C SER A 105 -6.33 13.55 -3.61
N ASP A 106 -5.18 13.08 -3.12
CA ASP A 106 -3.95 12.97 -3.90
C ASP A 106 -3.86 11.63 -4.64
N LEU A 107 -4.62 10.63 -4.20
CA LEU A 107 -4.55 9.26 -4.72
C LEU A 107 -5.69 9.02 -5.71
N LYS A 108 -5.62 9.68 -6.85
CA LYS A 108 -6.75 9.70 -7.80
C LYS A 108 -7.01 8.35 -8.46
N ASN A 109 -6.03 7.47 -8.49
CA ASN A 109 -6.17 6.15 -9.11
C ASN A 109 -6.40 5.04 -8.08
N ILE A 110 -6.53 5.40 -6.82
CA ILE A 110 -6.80 4.45 -5.73
C ILE A 110 -8.24 4.62 -5.30
N ILE A 111 -8.97 3.52 -5.28
CA ILE A 111 -10.35 3.50 -4.81
C ILE A 111 -10.36 2.76 -3.48
N VAL A 112 -10.94 3.37 -2.46
CA VAL A 112 -11.03 2.77 -1.13
C VAL A 112 -12.49 2.41 -0.86
N VAL A 113 -12.72 1.14 -0.55
CA VAL A 113 -14.07 0.64 -0.25
C VAL A 113 -14.08 -0.04 1.10
N LYS A 114 -15.26 -0.19 1.67
CA LYS A 114 -15.43 -0.84 2.97
C LYS A 114 -15.80 -2.29 2.76
N GLY A 115 -14.79 -3.11 2.54
CA GLY A 115 -14.98 -4.52 2.43
C GLY A 115 -15.44 -4.97 1.05
N SER A 116 -15.45 -6.27 0.90
CA SER A 116 -15.94 -6.91 -0.30
C SER A 116 -17.45 -7.05 -0.23
N ALA A 117 -18.11 -6.94 -1.37
CA ALA A 117 -19.54 -7.16 -1.45
C ALA A 117 -19.92 -8.64 -1.29
N ILE A 118 -18.95 -9.51 -1.26
CA ILE A 118 -19.16 -10.95 -1.20
C ILE A 118 -19.12 -11.45 0.23
#